data_048a5cd7dfa6d57c75705073adb04eea
#
_entry.id   048a5cd7dfa6d57c75705073adb04eea
#
_cell.length_a   1.000
_cell.length_b   1.000
_cell.length_c   1.000
_cell.angle_alpha   90.00
_cell.angle_beta   90.00
_cell.angle_gamma   90.00
#
_symmetry.space_group_name_H-M   'P 1'
#
loop_
_entity.id
_entity.type
_entity.pdbx_description
1 polymer ?
#
loop_
_entity_poly.entity_id
_entity_poly.type
_entity_poly.pdbx_seq_one_letter_code
_entity_poly.pdbx_strand_id
1 'polypeptide(L)'
;MDESDCWDVETYLDAEVVDAQTVTRIEDLQENAFVEFGGTGVLTAAAGVYLTGGTTAAATGSAYTAFLEAAEKEDFNALAYNGADEKTKKLFVNFTKRMREEEGVKFVTVLHDYPAADHEGVISVGTAAELVYWTAGASAGAEVNESLTNTAYDGEYEVDARLKKSDYIKGIRKGQLLFYEEDGTLRVLRDINSFTSFAAAKNSDFSSNRVVRVLDSIANDVANIFSRYYLGKQSNNANGRNLLKAEILAYHEELMKLEAIEGFTADDITVEKGTEKQDVVVYEAIQPVDAMEKLYMKVEVV
;
A
#
# COMPACT_ATOMS: atom_id res chain seq x y z
N MET A 1 -6.69 -21.72 50.47
CA MET A 1 -6.20 -22.53 49.38
C MET A 1 -4.68 -22.33 49.38
N ASP A 2 -3.93 -23.39 49.41
CA ASP A 2 -2.47 -23.33 49.51
C ASP A 2 -1.93 -22.87 48.14
N GLU A 3 -1.05 -21.90 48.11
CA GLU A 3 -0.42 -21.36 46.87
C GLU A 3 0.38 -22.42 46.06
N SER A 4 0.41 -23.66 46.56
CA SER A 4 1.19 -24.77 45.99
C SER A 4 0.50 -25.51 44.84
N ASP A 5 -0.74 -25.17 44.48
CA ASP A 5 -1.52 -25.92 43.48
C ASP A 5 -1.79 -25.13 42.18
N CYS A 6 -1.13 -24.00 41.98
CA CYS A 6 -1.27 -23.21 40.74
C CYS A 6 -0.12 -23.47 39.76
N TRP A 7 -0.46 -23.46 38.50
CA TRP A 7 0.47 -23.62 37.37
C TRP A 7 0.49 -22.34 36.54
N ASP A 8 1.68 -21.82 36.29
CA ASP A 8 1.92 -20.77 35.30
C ASP A 8 2.18 -21.42 33.96
N VAL A 9 1.33 -21.16 32.98
CA VAL A 9 1.43 -21.69 31.62
C VAL A 9 1.70 -20.54 30.68
N GLU A 10 2.84 -20.56 30.03
CA GLU A 10 3.29 -19.53 29.10
C GLU A 10 3.28 -20.06 27.67
N THR A 11 2.77 -19.27 26.73
CA THR A 11 2.87 -19.51 25.30
C THR A 11 3.97 -18.63 24.73
N TYR A 12 4.89 -19.23 23.99
CA TYR A 12 6.02 -18.54 23.35
C TYR A 12 5.88 -18.55 21.84
N LEU A 13 6.21 -17.43 21.20
CA LEU A 13 6.48 -17.33 19.77
C LEU A 13 7.92 -16.82 19.60
N ASP A 14 8.79 -17.60 18.96
CA ASP A 14 10.19 -17.25 18.73
C ASP A 14 10.95 -16.75 19.99
N ALA A 15 10.74 -17.38 21.12
CA ALA A 15 11.31 -17.04 22.43
C ALA A 15 10.73 -15.80 23.15
N GLU A 16 9.72 -15.16 22.60
CA GLU A 16 8.93 -14.12 23.30
C GLU A 16 7.67 -14.72 23.92
N VAL A 17 7.33 -14.33 25.14
CA VAL A 17 6.07 -14.71 25.78
C VAL A 17 4.94 -13.92 25.14
N VAL A 18 4.02 -14.61 24.46
CA VAL A 18 2.86 -14.01 23.81
C VAL A 18 1.57 -14.16 24.60
N ASP A 19 1.54 -15.09 25.54
CA ASP A 19 0.43 -15.29 26.49
C ASP A 19 0.93 -15.95 27.77
N ALA A 20 0.35 -15.61 28.92
CA ALA A 20 0.65 -16.21 30.21
C ALA A 20 -0.63 -16.37 31.03
N GLN A 21 -0.87 -17.58 31.52
CA GLN A 21 -2.06 -17.93 32.29
C GLN A 21 -1.67 -18.64 33.59
N THR A 22 -2.31 -18.29 34.69
CA THR A 22 -2.16 -19.02 35.96
C THR A 22 -3.42 -19.84 36.20
N VAL A 23 -3.31 -21.16 36.23
CA VAL A 23 -4.46 -22.08 36.35
C VAL A 23 -4.19 -23.16 37.40
N THR A 24 -5.26 -23.74 37.95
CA THR A 24 -5.17 -24.89 38.87
C THR A 24 -5.38 -26.23 38.15
N ARG A 25 -6.08 -26.22 37.01
CA ARG A 25 -6.41 -27.43 36.24
C ARG A 25 -6.29 -27.15 34.76
N ILE A 26 -6.11 -28.19 33.97
CA ILE A 26 -5.99 -28.10 32.51
C ILE A 26 -7.28 -27.57 31.86
N GLU A 27 -8.44 -27.85 32.47
CA GLU A 27 -9.73 -27.39 31.96
C GLU A 27 -9.97 -25.88 32.13
N ASP A 28 -9.14 -25.21 32.96
CA ASP A 28 -9.21 -23.77 33.21
C ASP A 28 -8.39 -22.97 32.19
N LEU A 29 -7.58 -23.64 31.34
CA LEU A 29 -6.80 -22.99 30.26
C LEU A 29 -7.73 -22.41 29.21
N GLN A 30 -7.51 -21.16 28.86
CA GLN A 30 -8.22 -20.44 27.82
C GLN A 30 -7.40 -20.47 26.52
N GLU A 31 -8.06 -20.68 25.39
CA GLU A 31 -7.43 -20.52 24.07
C GLU A 31 -6.87 -19.10 23.88
N ASN A 32 -5.80 -19.00 23.12
CA ASN A 32 -5.24 -17.71 22.72
C ASN A 32 -5.10 -17.66 21.18
N ALA A 33 -4.55 -16.57 20.66
CA ALA A 33 -4.41 -16.38 19.21
C ALA A 33 -3.54 -17.42 18.50
N PHE A 34 -2.75 -18.22 19.25
CA PHE A 34 -1.75 -19.15 18.72
C PHE A 34 -2.00 -20.61 19.09
N VAL A 35 -2.69 -20.85 20.20
CA VAL A 35 -2.86 -22.19 20.78
C VAL A 35 -4.28 -22.41 21.25
N GLU A 36 -4.87 -23.50 20.82
CA GLU A 36 -6.08 -24.09 21.40
C GLU A 36 -5.67 -25.23 22.36
N PHE A 37 -6.04 -25.12 23.63
CA PHE A 37 -5.72 -26.11 24.64
C PHE A 37 -6.83 -27.17 24.69
N GLY A 38 -6.47 -28.39 24.45
CA GLY A 38 -7.42 -29.51 24.49
C GLY A 38 -6.88 -30.70 25.29
N GLY A 39 -7.78 -31.43 25.88
CA GLY A 39 -7.45 -32.71 26.54
C GLY A 39 -7.82 -32.76 28.02
N THR A 40 -7.62 -33.94 28.59
CA THR A 40 -7.81 -34.21 30.03
C THR A 40 -6.51 -34.80 30.57
N GLY A 41 -6.02 -34.27 31.66
CA GLY A 41 -4.75 -34.75 32.23
C GLY A 41 -4.34 -33.95 33.45
N VAL A 42 -3.15 -34.21 33.94
CA VAL A 42 -2.51 -33.47 35.03
C VAL A 42 -1.41 -32.62 34.46
N LEU A 43 -1.41 -31.32 34.80
CA LEU A 43 -0.33 -30.44 34.48
C LEU A 43 0.97 -30.89 35.14
N THR A 44 2.06 -30.87 34.38
CA THR A 44 3.40 -31.19 34.86
C THR A 44 4.38 -30.12 34.42
N ALA A 45 5.33 -29.79 35.28
CA ALA A 45 6.37 -28.82 34.94
C ALA A 45 7.19 -29.30 33.74
N ALA A 46 7.37 -28.46 32.76
CA ALA A 46 8.18 -28.68 31.58
C ALA A 46 9.02 -27.45 31.24
N ALA A 47 10.18 -27.64 30.68
CA ALA A 47 11.08 -26.56 30.23
C ALA A 47 10.67 -25.95 28.88
N GLY A 48 9.44 -26.21 28.44
CA GLY A 48 8.91 -25.83 27.15
C GLY A 48 8.72 -27.05 26.24
N VAL A 49 7.59 -27.11 25.55
CA VAL A 49 7.25 -28.15 24.57
C VAL A 49 7.01 -27.47 23.23
N TYR A 50 7.85 -27.78 22.23
CA TYR A 50 7.65 -27.28 20.90
C TYR A 50 6.44 -27.95 20.23
N LEU A 51 5.52 -27.14 19.68
CA LEU A 51 4.48 -27.66 18.82
C LEU A 51 5.12 -28.15 17.51
N THR A 52 4.81 -29.39 17.13
CA THR A 52 5.37 -30.02 15.93
C THR A 52 4.27 -30.58 15.05
N GLY A 53 4.59 -30.86 13.78
CA GLY A 53 3.68 -31.50 12.85
C GLY A 53 2.66 -30.54 12.22
N GLY A 54 2.79 -29.25 12.45
CA GLY A 54 2.02 -28.25 11.71
C GLY A 54 2.32 -28.30 10.23
N THR A 55 1.29 -28.17 9.38
CA THR A 55 1.46 -28.10 7.92
C THR A 55 0.78 -26.83 7.41
N THR A 56 1.49 -26.12 6.55
CA THR A 56 0.90 -25.01 5.80
C THR A 56 0.30 -25.55 4.52
N ALA A 57 -1.03 -25.56 4.41
CA ALA A 57 -1.70 -25.90 3.16
C ALA A 57 -1.46 -24.77 2.14
N ALA A 58 -1.25 -25.15 0.87
CA ALA A 58 -1.18 -24.17 -0.19
C ALA A 58 -2.51 -23.41 -0.30
N ALA A 59 -2.47 -22.09 -0.28
CA ALA A 59 -3.66 -21.28 -0.47
C ALA A 59 -4.25 -21.53 -1.86
N THR A 60 -5.57 -21.69 -1.92
CA THR A 60 -6.32 -21.90 -3.16
C THR A 60 -6.80 -20.60 -3.76
N GLY A 61 -7.17 -20.58 -5.04
CA GLY A 61 -7.79 -19.40 -5.67
C GLY A 61 -9.04 -18.90 -4.94
N SER A 62 -9.83 -19.82 -4.34
CA SER A 62 -11.00 -19.45 -3.53
C SER A 62 -10.61 -18.75 -2.21
N ALA A 63 -9.50 -19.15 -1.59
CA ALA A 63 -9.00 -18.47 -0.39
C ALA A 63 -8.57 -17.03 -0.69
N TYR A 64 -7.89 -16.80 -1.82
CA TYR A 64 -7.55 -15.45 -2.26
C TYR A 64 -8.77 -14.61 -2.62
N THR A 65 -9.80 -15.21 -3.23
CA THR A 65 -11.07 -14.51 -3.49
C THR A 65 -11.72 -14.08 -2.17
N ALA A 66 -11.84 -14.99 -1.20
CA ALA A 66 -12.40 -14.67 0.11
C ALA A 66 -11.59 -13.60 0.86
N PHE A 67 -10.27 -13.63 0.75
CA PHE A 67 -9.40 -12.58 1.30
C PHE A 67 -9.69 -11.21 0.67
N LEU A 68 -9.80 -11.12 -0.66
CA LEU A 68 -10.09 -9.86 -1.35
C LEU A 68 -11.50 -9.35 -1.05
N GLU A 69 -12.51 -10.23 -0.89
CA GLU A 69 -13.85 -9.88 -0.44
C GLU A 69 -13.86 -9.34 1.00
N ALA A 70 -12.99 -9.86 1.85
CA ALA A 70 -12.81 -9.33 3.21
C ALA A 70 -12.08 -7.98 3.17
N ALA A 71 -10.99 -7.87 2.40
CA ALA A 71 -10.20 -6.65 2.24
C ALA A 71 -11.03 -5.47 1.70
N GLU A 72 -12.05 -5.73 0.88
CA GLU A 72 -12.94 -4.69 0.36
C GLU A 72 -13.67 -3.89 1.46
N LYS A 73 -13.75 -4.43 2.67
CA LYS A 73 -14.44 -3.81 3.82
C LYS A 73 -13.49 -3.05 4.75
N GLU A 74 -12.20 -3.09 4.45
CA GLU A 74 -11.15 -2.53 5.30
C GLU A 74 -10.47 -1.35 4.59
N ASP A 75 -10.03 -0.37 5.39
CA ASP A 75 -9.24 0.76 4.91
C ASP A 75 -7.76 0.41 4.91
N PHE A 76 -7.10 0.48 3.77
CA PHE A 76 -5.67 0.22 3.63
C PHE A 76 -5.05 1.03 2.49
N ASN A 77 -3.74 1.31 2.59
CA ASN A 77 -2.98 2.07 1.59
C ASN A 77 -2.24 1.17 0.60
N ALA A 78 -1.89 -0.05 1.00
CA ALA A 78 -1.19 -0.99 0.14
C ALA A 78 -1.68 -2.42 0.31
N LEU A 79 -1.73 -3.16 -0.79
CA LEU A 79 -2.04 -4.58 -0.85
C LEU A 79 -0.84 -5.30 -1.49
N ALA A 80 -0.42 -6.44 -0.94
CA ALA A 80 0.78 -7.13 -1.42
C ALA A 80 0.54 -8.62 -1.69
N TYR A 81 1.16 -9.13 -2.77
CA TYR A 81 1.23 -10.56 -3.05
C TYR A 81 2.56 -10.89 -3.73
N ASN A 82 3.39 -11.69 -3.05
CA ASN A 82 4.72 -12.08 -3.52
C ASN A 82 4.77 -13.42 -4.26
N GLY A 83 3.64 -14.12 -4.37
CA GLY A 83 3.56 -15.43 -4.99
C GLY A 83 3.78 -15.41 -6.51
N ALA A 84 4.12 -16.59 -7.07
CA ALA A 84 4.44 -16.75 -8.49
C ALA A 84 3.21 -17.05 -9.37
N ASP A 85 2.05 -17.42 -8.79
CA ASP A 85 0.89 -17.83 -9.58
C ASP A 85 0.26 -16.67 -10.35
N GLU A 86 0.33 -16.77 -11.67
CA GLU A 86 -0.16 -15.73 -12.59
C GLU A 86 -1.68 -15.49 -12.50
N LYS A 87 -2.46 -16.55 -12.17
CA LYS A 87 -3.91 -16.41 -12.01
C LYS A 87 -4.25 -15.61 -10.76
N THR A 88 -3.52 -15.85 -9.67
CA THR A 88 -3.66 -15.10 -8.42
C THR A 88 -3.23 -13.65 -8.63
N LYS A 89 -2.08 -13.39 -9.27
CA LYS A 89 -1.67 -12.01 -9.62
C LYS A 89 -2.75 -11.27 -10.40
N LYS A 90 -3.33 -11.93 -11.42
CA LYS A 90 -4.43 -11.35 -12.21
C LYS A 90 -5.68 -11.06 -11.37
N LEU A 91 -5.98 -11.91 -10.38
CA LEU A 91 -7.08 -11.68 -9.44
C LEU A 91 -6.87 -10.38 -8.64
N PHE A 92 -5.67 -10.19 -8.09
CA PHE A 92 -5.29 -8.96 -7.37
C PHE A 92 -5.36 -7.72 -8.28
N VAL A 93 -4.87 -7.80 -9.51
CA VAL A 93 -4.95 -6.70 -10.48
C VAL A 93 -6.39 -6.34 -10.81
N ASN A 94 -7.26 -7.33 -11.05
CA ASN A 94 -8.66 -7.08 -11.35
C ASN A 94 -9.38 -6.43 -10.15
N PHE A 95 -9.09 -6.88 -8.94
CA PHE A 95 -9.59 -6.26 -7.72
C PHE A 95 -9.15 -4.80 -7.62
N THR A 96 -7.85 -4.53 -7.81
CA THR A 96 -7.30 -3.17 -7.79
C THR A 96 -7.98 -2.26 -8.81
N LYS A 97 -8.14 -2.73 -10.05
CA LYS A 97 -8.80 -1.96 -11.11
C LYS A 97 -10.24 -1.64 -10.73
N ARG A 98 -11.02 -2.64 -10.32
CA ARG A 98 -12.42 -2.45 -9.91
C ARG A 98 -12.53 -1.43 -8.77
N MET A 99 -11.78 -1.59 -7.70
CA MET A 99 -11.83 -0.69 -6.55
C MET A 99 -11.45 0.75 -6.93
N ARG A 100 -10.41 0.92 -7.75
CA ARG A 100 -9.91 2.24 -8.13
C ARG A 100 -10.76 2.94 -9.19
N GLU A 101 -11.29 2.20 -10.16
CA GLU A 101 -11.99 2.76 -11.33
C GLU A 101 -13.51 2.81 -11.14
N GLU A 102 -14.10 1.82 -10.45
CA GLU A 102 -15.55 1.71 -10.28
C GLU A 102 -16.01 2.20 -8.91
N GLU A 103 -15.30 1.84 -7.83
CA GLU A 103 -15.66 2.22 -6.45
C GLU A 103 -14.99 3.53 -5.99
N GLY A 104 -13.98 4.01 -6.70
CA GLY A 104 -13.28 5.26 -6.40
C GLY A 104 -12.29 5.19 -5.24
N VAL A 105 -12.06 4.02 -4.64
CA VAL A 105 -11.13 3.81 -3.53
C VAL A 105 -9.70 3.67 -4.06
N LYS A 106 -8.79 4.54 -3.61
CA LYS A 106 -7.41 4.59 -4.12
C LYS A 106 -6.43 3.96 -3.13
N PHE A 107 -5.69 2.98 -3.59
CA PHE A 107 -4.59 2.28 -2.91
C PHE A 107 -3.64 1.69 -3.96
N VAL A 108 -2.48 1.18 -3.56
CA VAL A 108 -1.55 0.51 -4.46
C VAL A 108 -1.50 -0.99 -4.19
N THR A 109 -1.32 -1.78 -5.25
CA THR A 109 -1.07 -3.24 -5.14
C THR A 109 0.34 -3.54 -5.58
N VAL A 110 1.11 -4.24 -4.74
CA VAL A 110 2.50 -4.60 -5.01
C VAL A 110 2.60 -6.09 -5.30
N LEU A 111 3.09 -6.42 -6.48
CA LEU A 111 3.22 -7.79 -6.98
C LEU A 111 4.67 -8.10 -7.36
N HIS A 112 5.10 -9.35 -7.21
CA HIS A 112 6.36 -9.81 -7.76
C HIS A 112 6.26 -10.08 -9.25
N ASP A 113 7.15 -9.46 -10.03
CA ASP A 113 7.37 -9.68 -11.48
C ASP A 113 6.07 -9.81 -12.31
N TYR A 114 5.23 -8.75 -12.26
CA TYR A 114 3.99 -8.71 -13.02
C TYR A 114 3.78 -7.38 -13.76
N PRO A 115 4.68 -7.01 -14.66
CA PRO A 115 4.55 -5.77 -15.44
C PRO A 115 3.35 -5.80 -16.41
N ALA A 116 2.81 -6.99 -16.72
CA ALA A 116 1.62 -7.15 -17.55
C ALA A 116 0.33 -6.59 -16.92
N ALA A 117 0.37 -6.14 -15.66
CA ALA A 117 -0.72 -5.40 -15.05
C ALA A 117 -1.04 -4.12 -15.81
N ASP A 118 0.00 -3.40 -16.28
CA ASP A 118 -0.08 -2.17 -17.06
C ASP A 118 -1.09 -1.17 -16.48
N HIS A 119 -0.88 -0.84 -15.19
CA HIS A 119 -1.82 -0.02 -14.43
C HIS A 119 -1.08 0.78 -13.36
N GLU A 120 -1.45 2.06 -13.17
CA GLU A 120 -0.81 2.98 -12.22
C GLU A 120 -0.98 2.60 -10.76
N GLY A 121 -2.05 1.90 -10.41
CA GLY A 121 -2.28 1.38 -9.06
C GLY A 121 -1.57 0.06 -8.77
N VAL A 122 -0.71 -0.44 -9.68
CA VAL A 122 0.02 -1.71 -9.50
C VAL A 122 1.52 -1.50 -9.66
N ILE A 123 2.26 -1.81 -8.61
CA ILE A 123 3.73 -1.81 -8.60
C ILE A 123 4.22 -3.22 -8.86
N SER A 124 5.05 -3.40 -9.89
CA SER A 124 5.67 -4.68 -10.23
C SER A 124 7.11 -4.70 -9.77
N VAL A 125 7.41 -5.38 -8.67
CA VAL A 125 8.78 -5.55 -8.15
C VAL A 125 9.49 -6.62 -8.97
N GLY A 126 10.49 -6.22 -9.75
CA GLY A 126 11.16 -7.13 -10.70
C GLY A 126 12.44 -7.77 -10.18
N THR A 127 12.96 -7.38 -9.01
CA THR A 127 14.24 -7.87 -8.49
C THR A 127 14.09 -9.20 -7.77
N ALA A 128 13.26 -9.26 -6.73
CA ALA A 128 13.04 -10.47 -5.94
C ALA A 128 11.68 -10.42 -5.23
N ALA A 129 11.09 -11.60 -4.97
CA ALA A 129 9.78 -11.71 -4.34
C ALA A 129 9.78 -11.24 -2.87
N GLU A 130 10.89 -11.40 -2.19
CA GLU A 130 11.13 -10.99 -0.80
C GLU A 130 10.98 -9.47 -0.60
N LEU A 131 11.25 -8.69 -1.64
CA LEU A 131 11.16 -7.21 -1.60
C LEU A 131 9.73 -6.66 -1.75
N VAL A 132 8.75 -7.50 -2.07
CA VAL A 132 7.36 -7.08 -2.30
C VAL A 132 6.75 -6.48 -1.04
N TYR A 133 6.92 -7.10 0.12
CA TYR A 133 6.31 -6.63 1.37
C TYR A 133 6.97 -5.35 1.87
N TRP A 134 8.29 -5.26 1.76
CA TRP A 134 9.00 -4.01 2.07
C TRP A 134 8.54 -2.87 1.16
N THR A 135 8.44 -3.13 -0.15
CA THR A 135 7.96 -2.12 -1.11
C THR A 135 6.53 -1.67 -0.80
N ALA A 136 5.65 -2.60 -0.38
CA ALA A 136 4.30 -2.27 0.03
C ALA A 136 4.28 -1.39 1.29
N GLY A 137 5.06 -1.75 2.31
CA GLY A 137 5.20 -0.97 3.54
C GLY A 137 5.79 0.41 3.28
N ALA A 138 6.88 0.50 2.50
CA ALA A 138 7.49 1.76 2.12
C ALA A 138 6.52 2.64 1.29
N SER A 139 5.76 2.05 0.35
CA SER A 139 4.77 2.80 -0.44
C SER A 139 3.61 3.31 0.41
N ALA A 140 3.16 2.53 1.41
CA ALA A 140 2.09 2.91 2.31
C ALA A 140 2.50 3.96 3.34
N GLY A 141 3.78 3.97 3.75
CA GLY A 141 4.34 4.90 4.71
C GLY A 141 4.94 6.17 4.10
N ALA A 142 5.09 6.22 2.77
CA ALA A 142 5.66 7.39 2.10
C ALA A 142 4.72 8.60 2.19
N GLU A 143 5.29 9.75 2.52
CA GLU A 143 4.58 11.02 2.50
C GLU A 143 4.09 11.38 1.08
N VAL A 144 3.05 12.21 0.97
CA VAL A 144 2.42 12.58 -0.29
C VAL A 144 3.41 13.11 -1.34
N ASN A 145 4.44 13.84 -0.90
CA ASN A 145 5.49 14.44 -1.73
C ASN A 145 6.79 13.63 -1.76
N GLU A 146 6.81 12.41 -1.21
CA GLU A 146 8.00 11.57 -1.15
C GLU A 146 8.11 10.66 -2.37
N SER A 147 9.34 10.42 -2.83
CA SER A 147 9.69 9.40 -3.81
C SER A 147 10.57 8.33 -3.17
N LEU A 148 10.29 7.08 -3.45
CA LEU A 148 11.15 5.97 -3.01
C LEU A 148 12.40 5.81 -3.88
N THR A 149 12.59 6.59 -4.96
CA THR A 149 13.81 6.54 -5.77
C THR A 149 15.04 6.79 -4.91
N ASN A 150 16.02 5.89 -4.99
CA ASN A 150 17.26 5.90 -4.20
C ASN A 150 17.08 5.63 -2.69
N THR A 151 15.87 5.31 -2.20
CA THR A 151 15.66 4.91 -0.81
C THR A 151 16.38 3.60 -0.53
N ALA A 152 17.10 3.57 0.59
CA ALA A 152 17.81 2.38 1.05
C ALA A 152 16.81 1.33 1.57
N TYR A 153 17.04 0.09 1.19
CA TYR A 153 16.34 -1.04 1.78
C TYR A 153 16.91 -1.33 3.18
N ASP A 154 16.05 -1.36 4.16
CA ASP A 154 16.35 -1.62 5.57
C ASP A 154 15.66 -2.89 6.11
N GLY A 155 15.17 -3.76 5.20
CA GLY A 155 14.52 -5.01 5.56
C GLY A 155 15.50 -6.13 5.90
N GLU A 156 14.95 -7.27 6.27
CA GLU A 156 15.69 -8.40 6.83
C GLU A 156 16.31 -9.36 5.80
N TYR A 157 15.89 -9.27 4.52
CA TYR A 157 16.33 -10.22 3.49
C TYR A 157 17.59 -9.77 2.78
N GLU A 158 18.56 -10.67 2.63
CA GLU A 158 19.72 -10.47 1.77
C GLU A 158 19.32 -10.83 0.32
N VAL A 159 19.36 -9.85 -0.58
CA VAL A 159 18.99 -10.02 -1.98
C VAL A 159 20.11 -9.57 -2.90
N ASP A 160 20.51 -10.42 -3.86
CA ASP A 160 21.43 -10.03 -4.93
C ASP A 160 20.67 -9.25 -6.01
N ALA A 161 20.89 -7.95 -6.07
CA ALA A 161 20.28 -7.05 -7.05
C ALA A 161 21.23 -6.64 -8.17
N ARG A 162 22.38 -7.29 -8.32
CA ARG A 162 23.39 -6.95 -9.32
C ARG A 162 23.00 -7.44 -10.71
N LEU A 163 22.42 -6.55 -11.50
CA LEU A 163 22.04 -6.79 -12.87
C LEU A 163 23.00 -6.06 -13.85
N LYS A 164 22.98 -6.48 -15.10
CA LYS A 164 23.62 -5.71 -16.16
C LYS A 164 22.83 -4.43 -16.43
N LYS A 165 23.51 -3.35 -16.79
CA LYS A 165 22.87 -2.07 -17.14
C LYS A 165 21.74 -2.23 -18.18
N SER A 166 21.93 -3.14 -19.15
CA SER A 166 20.90 -3.43 -20.17
C SER A 166 19.62 -4.01 -19.56
N ASP A 167 19.74 -4.78 -18.49
CA ASP A 167 18.60 -5.48 -17.87
C ASP A 167 17.82 -4.52 -16.94
N TYR A 168 18.52 -3.63 -16.22
CA TYR A 168 17.88 -2.50 -15.55
C TYR A 168 17.05 -1.64 -16.53
N ILE A 169 17.65 -1.27 -17.68
CA ILE A 169 16.94 -0.47 -18.69
C ILE A 169 15.71 -1.20 -19.22
N LYS A 170 15.82 -2.50 -19.49
CA LYS A 170 14.69 -3.31 -19.98
C LYS A 170 13.58 -3.40 -18.93
N GLY A 171 13.93 -3.64 -17.65
CA GLY A 171 12.96 -3.74 -16.56
C GLY A 171 12.21 -2.42 -16.36
N ILE A 172 12.92 -1.29 -16.29
CA ILE A 172 12.28 0.05 -16.19
C ILE A 172 11.33 0.31 -17.38
N ARG A 173 11.73 -0.03 -18.61
CA ARG A 173 10.87 0.14 -19.80
C ARG A 173 9.62 -0.75 -19.78
N LYS A 174 9.65 -1.85 -19.04
CA LYS A 174 8.51 -2.73 -18.83
C LYS A 174 7.61 -2.31 -17.65
N GLY A 175 7.95 -1.24 -16.93
CA GLY A 175 7.23 -0.81 -15.75
C GLY A 175 7.54 -1.65 -14.51
N GLN A 176 8.78 -2.11 -14.36
CA GLN A 176 9.23 -2.83 -13.18
C GLN A 176 9.97 -1.89 -12.23
N LEU A 177 9.55 -1.85 -10.97
CA LEU A 177 10.33 -1.29 -9.89
C LEU A 177 11.48 -2.26 -9.61
N LEU A 178 12.71 -1.78 -9.71
CA LEU A 178 13.92 -2.55 -9.52
C LEU A 178 14.74 -1.99 -8.37
N PHE A 179 15.51 -2.86 -7.75
CA PHE A 179 16.53 -2.50 -6.78
C PHE A 179 17.91 -2.64 -7.41
N TYR A 180 18.86 -1.87 -6.92
CA TYR A 180 20.27 -1.95 -7.28
C TYR A 180 21.14 -1.84 -6.04
N GLU A 181 22.36 -2.35 -6.13
CA GLU A 181 23.32 -2.28 -5.03
C GLU A 181 24.33 -1.16 -5.30
N GLU A 182 24.52 -0.29 -4.33
CA GLU A 182 25.53 0.77 -4.33
C GLU A 182 26.24 0.78 -2.97
N ASP A 183 27.55 0.62 -3.00
CA ASP A 183 28.41 0.59 -1.80
C ASP A 183 27.92 -0.38 -0.71
N GLY A 184 27.47 -1.56 -1.11
CA GLY A 184 26.93 -2.59 -0.20
C GLY A 184 25.55 -2.30 0.36
N THR A 185 24.87 -1.26 -0.15
CA THR A 185 23.50 -0.90 0.24
C THR A 185 22.55 -1.17 -0.91
N LEU A 186 21.50 -1.92 -0.66
CA LEU A 186 20.41 -2.15 -1.60
C LEU A 186 19.50 -0.93 -1.63
N ARG A 187 19.21 -0.40 -2.82
CA ARG A 187 18.40 0.81 -3.01
C ARG A 187 17.36 0.63 -4.12
N VAL A 188 16.26 1.36 -4.01
CA VAL A 188 15.26 1.46 -5.09
C VAL A 188 15.87 2.22 -6.27
N LEU A 189 15.89 1.61 -7.44
CA LEU A 189 16.46 2.23 -8.64
C LEU A 189 15.59 3.39 -9.15
N ARG A 190 14.27 3.18 -9.17
CA ARG A 190 13.29 4.18 -9.57
C ARG A 190 11.91 3.84 -9.02
N ASP A 191 11.22 4.85 -8.48
CA ASP A 191 9.87 4.72 -7.89
C ASP A 191 8.79 4.78 -8.98
N ILE A 192 8.56 3.64 -9.64
CA ILE A 192 7.60 3.52 -10.74
C ILE A 192 6.62 2.36 -10.54
N ASN A 193 5.47 2.50 -11.16
CA ASN A 193 4.46 1.44 -11.25
C ASN A 193 4.53 0.70 -12.60
N SER A 194 3.58 -0.22 -12.82
CA SER A 194 3.56 -1.06 -14.02
C SER A 194 2.98 -0.40 -15.26
N PHE A 195 2.46 0.84 -15.17
CA PHE A 195 1.82 1.51 -16.29
C PHE A 195 2.82 1.95 -17.37
N THR A 196 2.60 1.49 -18.59
CA THR A 196 3.48 1.74 -19.76
C THR A 196 2.72 2.08 -21.03
N SER A 197 1.41 1.85 -21.09
CA SER A 197 0.55 2.13 -22.25
C SER A 197 0.11 3.60 -22.27
N PHE A 198 1.06 4.52 -22.49
CA PHE A 198 0.82 5.95 -22.45
C PHE A 198 -0.09 6.44 -23.58
N ALA A 199 -1.00 7.35 -23.25
CA ALA A 199 -1.93 8.02 -24.16
C ALA A 199 -2.00 9.52 -23.84
N ALA A 200 -2.64 10.30 -24.70
CA ALA A 200 -2.75 11.75 -24.51
C ALA A 200 -3.47 12.15 -23.20
N ALA A 201 -4.49 11.38 -22.81
CA ALA A 201 -5.24 11.61 -21.56
C ALA A 201 -4.54 11.00 -20.32
N LYS A 202 -3.59 10.09 -20.49
CA LYS A 202 -2.87 9.40 -19.43
C LYS A 202 -1.42 9.21 -19.88
N ASN A 203 -0.63 10.25 -19.66
CA ASN A 203 0.76 10.35 -20.15
C ASN A 203 1.75 9.58 -19.24
N SER A 204 3.04 9.77 -19.48
CA SER A 204 4.12 9.11 -18.73
C SER A 204 4.18 9.48 -17.25
N ASP A 205 3.58 10.59 -16.84
CA ASP A 205 3.59 11.03 -15.44
C ASP A 205 2.85 10.02 -14.54
N PHE A 206 1.83 9.37 -15.08
CA PHE A 206 1.13 8.28 -14.41
C PHE A 206 1.98 7.01 -14.15
N SER A 207 3.20 6.94 -14.70
CA SER A 207 4.14 5.87 -14.36
C SER A 207 4.97 6.15 -13.09
N SER A 208 4.99 7.39 -12.59
CA SER A 208 5.64 7.76 -11.33
C SER A 208 4.71 7.46 -10.15
N ASN A 209 5.20 6.69 -9.17
CA ASN A 209 4.43 6.41 -7.95
C ASN A 209 4.22 7.68 -7.11
N ARG A 210 5.18 8.60 -7.09
CA ARG A 210 5.03 9.90 -6.42
C ARG A 210 3.86 10.68 -7.01
N VAL A 211 3.78 10.80 -8.32
CA VAL A 211 2.68 11.49 -9.01
C VAL A 211 1.34 10.82 -8.72
N VAL A 212 1.28 9.50 -8.84
CA VAL A 212 0.05 8.75 -8.55
C VAL A 212 -0.36 8.89 -7.08
N ARG A 213 0.59 8.88 -6.14
CA ARG A 213 0.31 9.09 -4.71
C ARG A 213 -0.33 10.45 -4.45
N VAL A 214 0.14 11.51 -5.09
CA VAL A 214 -0.50 12.84 -5.00
C VAL A 214 -1.94 12.79 -5.49
N LEU A 215 -2.18 12.24 -6.67
CA LEU A 215 -3.52 12.15 -7.27
C LEU A 215 -4.46 11.26 -6.44
N ASP A 216 -3.96 10.16 -5.90
CA ASP A 216 -4.72 9.25 -5.04
C ASP A 216 -5.08 9.92 -3.70
N SER A 217 -4.13 10.65 -3.10
CA SER A 217 -4.37 11.42 -1.88
C SER A 217 -5.46 12.48 -2.10
N ILE A 218 -5.38 13.23 -3.20
CA ILE A 218 -6.42 14.20 -3.55
C ILE A 218 -7.78 13.53 -3.65
N ALA A 219 -7.88 12.42 -4.39
CA ALA A 219 -9.15 11.72 -4.57
C ALA A 219 -9.74 11.23 -3.24
N ASN A 220 -8.91 10.59 -2.40
CA ASN A 220 -9.34 10.07 -1.10
C ASN A 220 -9.70 11.20 -0.11
N ASP A 221 -8.88 12.25 -0.05
CA ASP A 221 -9.08 13.34 0.91
C ASP A 221 -10.29 14.22 0.54
N VAL A 222 -10.48 14.52 -0.73
CA VAL A 222 -11.67 15.26 -1.20
C VAL A 222 -12.95 14.44 -0.94
N ALA A 223 -12.92 13.12 -1.18
CA ALA A 223 -14.04 12.24 -0.84
C ALA A 223 -14.30 12.23 0.68
N ASN A 224 -13.26 12.20 1.52
CA ASN A 224 -13.38 12.28 2.97
C ASN A 224 -13.92 13.64 3.44
N ILE A 225 -13.43 14.75 2.89
CA ILE A 225 -13.95 16.10 3.16
C ILE A 225 -15.44 16.13 2.85
N PHE A 226 -15.84 15.68 1.65
CA PHE A 226 -17.22 15.66 1.24
C PHE A 226 -18.10 14.81 2.17
N SER A 227 -17.70 13.57 2.46
CA SER A 227 -18.49 12.65 3.29
C SER A 227 -18.66 13.15 4.74
N ARG A 228 -17.61 13.73 5.32
CA ARG A 228 -17.62 14.19 6.71
C ARG A 228 -18.38 15.47 6.92
N TYR A 229 -18.29 16.43 5.99
CA TYR A 229 -18.76 17.80 6.23
C TYR A 229 -19.94 18.21 5.34
N TYR A 230 -20.14 17.60 4.17
CA TYR A 230 -21.12 18.04 3.17
C TYR A 230 -22.25 17.03 2.95
N LEU A 231 -21.95 15.75 2.92
CA LEU A 231 -22.91 14.68 2.60
C LEU A 231 -24.11 14.70 3.56
N GLY A 232 -25.30 14.99 3.00
CA GLY A 232 -26.55 15.05 3.75
C GLY A 232 -26.69 16.25 4.73
N LYS A 233 -25.65 17.09 4.85
CA LYS A 233 -25.59 18.21 5.79
C LYS A 233 -25.71 19.57 5.09
N GLN A 234 -25.04 19.74 3.95
CA GLN A 234 -24.97 20.99 3.24
C GLN A 234 -25.95 21.02 2.07
N SER A 235 -26.68 22.14 1.89
CA SER A 235 -27.59 22.31 0.74
C SER A 235 -26.81 22.44 -0.56
N ASN A 236 -27.22 21.70 -1.61
CA ASN A 236 -26.65 21.81 -2.96
C ASN A 236 -27.20 23.04 -3.70
N ASN A 237 -26.80 24.22 -3.26
CA ASN A 237 -27.05 25.50 -3.91
C ASN A 237 -25.72 26.21 -4.21
N ALA A 238 -25.72 27.38 -4.81
CA ALA A 238 -24.52 28.11 -5.17
C ALA A 238 -23.61 28.36 -3.96
N ASN A 239 -24.17 28.73 -2.79
CA ASN A 239 -23.38 28.95 -1.58
C ASN A 239 -22.75 27.66 -1.05
N GLY A 240 -23.50 26.54 -1.02
CA GLY A 240 -22.95 25.25 -0.58
C GLY A 240 -21.82 24.76 -1.48
N ARG A 241 -21.96 24.91 -2.79
CA ARG A 241 -20.88 24.56 -3.73
C ARG A 241 -19.66 25.49 -3.62
N ASN A 242 -19.87 26.78 -3.36
CA ASN A 242 -18.77 27.71 -3.12
C ASN A 242 -18.03 27.40 -1.82
N LEU A 243 -18.72 26.94 -0.76
CA LEU A 243 -18.09 26.49 0.47
C LEU A 243 -17.22 25.24 0.22
N LEU A 244 -17.75 24.26 -0.53
CA LEU A 244 -16.98 23.07 -0.91
C LEU A 244 -15.74 23.44 -1.74
N LYS A 245 -15.90 24.35 -2.72
CA LYS A 245 -14.76 24.87 -3.51
C LYS A 245 -13.70 25.50 -2.62
N ALA A 246 -14.09 26.32 -1.65
CA ALA A 246 -13.15 26.99 -0.75
C ALA A 246 -12.40 25.99 0.15
N GLU A 247 -13.07 24.94 0.61
CA GLU A 247 -12.46 23.87 1.42
C GLU A 247 -11.42 23.08 0.62
N ILE A 248 -11.76 22.70 -0.63
CA ILE A 248 -10.85 22.00 -1.53
C ILE A 248 -9.66 22.91 -1.88
N LEU A 249 -9.88 24.20 -2.13
CA LEU A 249 -8.78 25.18 -2.35
C LEU A 249 -7.82 25.23 -1.16
N ALA A 250 -8.34 25.30 0.06
CA ALA A 250 -7.51 25.32 1.27
C ALA A 250 -6.68 24.04 1.40
N TYR A 251 -7.26 22.87 1.08
CA TYR A 251 -6.54 21.61 1.04
C TYR A 251 -5.40 21.61 -0.01
N HIS A 252 -5.64 22.14 -1.21
CA HIS A 252 -4.59 22.23 -2.25
C HIS A 252 -3.50 23.26 -1.89
N GLU A 253 -3.82 24.31 -1.12
CA GLU A 253 -2.81 25.21 -0.58
C GLU A 253 -1.84 24.49 0.37
N GLU A 254 -2.31 23.53 1.16
CA GLU A 254 -1.43 22.69 1.99
C GLU A 254 -0.57 21.76 1.13
N LEU A 255 -1.11 21.15 0.07
CA LEU A 255 -0.33 20.34 -0.88
C LEU A 255 0.75 21.15 -1.60
N MET A 256 0.48 22.43 -1.93
CA MET A 256 1.49 23.33 -2.50
C MET A 256 2.60 23.66 -1.49
N LYS A 257 2.29 23.86 -0.21
CA LYS A 257 3.30 24.06 0.85
C LYS A 257 4.19 22.84 1.05
N LEU A 258 3.65 21.65 0.84
CA LEU A 258 4.40 20.38 0.85
C LEU A 258 5.17 20.12 -0.45
N GLU A 259 5.08 21.01 -1.45
CA GLU A 259 5.67 20.81 -2.78
C GLU A 259 5.18 19.50 -3.46
N ALA A 260 3.96 19.09 -3.15
CA ALA A 260 3.32 17.94 -3.79
C ALA A 260 2.68 18.31 -5.14
N ILE A 261 2.14 19.52 -5.23
CA ILE A 261 1.60 20.15 -6.44
C ILE A 261 2.16 21.55 -6.60
N GLU A 262 2.07 22.12 -7.81
CA GLU A 262 2.47 23.49 -8.07
C GLU A 262 1.42 24.26 -8.90
N GLY A 263 1.43 25.59 -8.76
CA GLY A 263 0.68 26.50 -9.62
C GLY A 263 -0.84 26.45 -9.49
N PHE A 264 -1.41 25.78 -8.49
CA PHE A 264 -2.85 25.61 -8.35
C PHE A 264 -3.53 26.91 -7.85
N THR A 265 -4.62 27.29 -8.51
CA THR A 265 -5.39 28.51 -8.24
C THR A 265 -6.90 28.25 -8.25
N ALA A 266 -7.68 29.27 -7.87
CA ALA A 266 -9.14 29.18 -7.92
C ALA A 266 -9.71 28.98 -9.33
N ASP A 267 -8.94 29.23 -10.38
CA ASP A 267 -9.36 29.06 -11.79
C ASP A 267 -9.20 27.60 -12.24
N ASP A 268 -8.36 26.82 -11.53
CA ASP A 268 -8.08 25.41 -11.85
C ASP A 268 -9.12 24.44 -11.26
N ILE A 269 -10.08 24.94 -10.48
CA ILE A 269 -11.16 24.15 -9.89
C ILE A 269 -12.53 24.73 -10.17
N THR A 270 -13.46 23.86 -10.59
CA THR A 270 -14.87 24.19 -10.67
C THR A 270 -15.71 23.19 -9.86
N VAL A 271 -16.74 23.71 -9.17
CA VAL A 271 -17.70 22.90 -8.41
C VAL A 271 -19.09 23.23 -8.92
N GLU A 272 -19.66 22.30 -9.65
CA GLU A 272 -20.91 22.49 -10.38
C GLU A 272 -22.02 21.58 -9.86
N LYS A 273 -23.26 21.89 -10.25
CA LYS A 273 -24.39 21.02 -10.02
C LYS A 273 -24.33 19.88 -11.04
N GLY A 274 -24.46 18.63 -10.59
CA GLY A 274 -24.59 17.49 -11.48
C GLY A 274 -25.98 17.32 -12.07
N THR A 275 -26.26 16.16 -12.64
CA THR A 275 -27.48 15.84 -13.36
C THR A 275 -28.72 15.87 -12.44
N GLU A 276 -28.59 15.23 -11.28
CA GLU A 276 -29.66 15.20 -10.29
C GLU A 276 -29.54 16.37 -9.30
N LYS A 277 -30.63 16.63 -8.54
CA LYS A 277 -30.65 17.77 -7.60
C LYS A 277 -29.61 17.68 -6.48
N GLN A 278 -29.26 16.46 -6.08
CA GLN A 278 -28.32 16.16 -5.02
C GLN A 278 -26.89 16.02 -5.51
N ASP A 279 -26.65 15.96 -6.82
CA ASP A 279 -25.32 15.72 -7.37
C ASP A 279 -24.47 16.99 -7.37
N VAL A 280 -23.21 16.81 -6.99
CA VAL A 280 -22.15 17.82 -7.12
C VAL A 280 -21.03 17.21 -7.96
N VAL A 281 -20.53 17.98 -8.92
CA VAL A 281 -19.41 17.58 -9.77
C VAL A 281 -18.27 18.55 -9.54
N VAL A 282 -17.08 17.99 -9.30
CA VAL A 282 -15.84 18.73 -9.13
C VAL A 282 -14.92 18.41 -10.30
N TYR A 283 -14.38 19.45 -10.94
CA TYR A 283 -13.35 19.35 -11.97
C TYR A 283 -12.12 20.11 -11.48
N GLU A 284 -10.96 19.46 -11.56
CA GLU A 284 -9.69 20.03 -11.13
C GLU A 284 -8.61 19.79 -12.19
N ALA A 285 -7.78 20.81 -12.41
CA ALA A 285 -6.57 20.71 -13.22
C ALA A 285 -5.36 20.75 -12.28
N ILE A 286 -4.74 19.61 -12.06
CA ILE A 286 -3.65 19.44 -11.08
C ILE A 286 -2.31 19.29 -11.80
N GLN A 287 -1.28 19.98 -11.32
CA GLN A 287 0.10 19.81 -11.74
C GLN A 287 0.93 19.21 -10.59
N PRO A 288 1.05 17.86 -10.52
CA PRO A 288 1.89 17.21 -9.53
C PRO A 288 3.37 17.54 -9.75
N VAL A 289 4.13 17.68 -8.65
CA VAL A 289 5.58 17.84 -8.68
C VAL A 289 6.24 16.48 -8.55
N ASP A 290 7.15 16.12 -9.46
CA ASP A 290 7.92 14.88 -9.38
C ASP A 290 9.33 15.11 -8.80
N ALA A 291 10.00 14.02 -8.39
CA ALA A 291 11.35 14.08 -7.85
C ALA A 291 12.40 14.33 -8.94
N MET A 292 13.51 14.98 -8.58
CA MET A 292 14.68 15.09 -9.46
C MET A 292 15.38 13.74 -9.59
N GLU A 293 15.25 13.06 -10.74
CA GLU A 293 15.83 11.75 -10.98
C GLU A 293 16.97 11.76 -12.00
N LYS A 294 17.12 12.82 -12.79
CA LYS A 294 18.10 12.87 -13.88
C LYS A 294 18.81 14.21 -13.90
N LEU A 295 20.15 14.17 -13.81
CA LEU A 295 21.01 15.33 -13.98
C LEU A 295 21.69 15.29 -15.35
N TYR A 296 21.50 16.32 -16.16
CA TYR A 296 22.26 16.58 -17.37
C TYR A 296 23.13 17.81 -17.17
N MET A 297 24.45 17.65 -17.23
CA MET A 297 25.39 18.72 -17.00
C MET A 297 26.27 18.95 -18.23
N LYS A 298 26.39 20.19 -18.67
CA LYS A 298 27.35 20.63 -19.68
C LYS A 298 28.36 21.54 -18.98
N VAL A 299 29.65 21.23 -19.12
CA VAL A 299 30.75 22.06 -18.62
C VAL A 299 31.48 22.65 -19.83
N GLU A 300 31.65 23.97 -19.86
CA GLU A 300 32.46 24.69 -20.86
C GLU A 300 33.70 25.24 -20.14
N VAL A 301 34.87 24.99 -20.71
CA VAL A 301 36.14 25.59 -20.26
C VAL A 301 36.37 26.84 -21.04
N VAL A 302 36.48 27.99 -20.40
CA VAL A 302 36.78 29.30 -20.97
C VAL A 302 38.20 29.73 -20.67
#